data_d3c648e71a5b56f962a06a78c5b81c91
#
_entry.id   d3c648e71a5b56f962a06a78c5b81c91
#
_cell.length_a   1.000
_cell.length_b   1.000
_cell.length_c   1.000
_cell.angle_alpha   90.00
_cell.angle_beta   90.00
_cell.angle_gamma   90.00
#
_symmetry.space_group_name_H-M   'P 1'
#
loop_
_entity.id
_entity.type
_entity.pdbx_description
1 polymer ?
#
loop_
_entity_poly.entity_id
_entity_poly.type
_entity_poly.pdbx_seq_one_letter_code
_entity_poly.pdbx_strand_id
1 'polypeptide(L)'
;MADDKKERYINPYTDFGFKKLFGTEMNKDLLISFLNALFSNSDQEIEDVQYLNGETLGDGYGDRRSVFDVYCMAKDGSRFIVEMQKAEQAYFKDRSLYYSTFAIREQAVKGRKWDYHLDEVYTVGLLNFMFPGDEYPVDSYRHEIKLKDVEDNHVFYDKLTFVYLEMPKFNKTEDELVTMFDKWMFVLRNLSRLLDRPKALQDRVFGKLFQQAEIAQYSEEERRQYEASQKEYWDYTSTMDTAYMKGERKGHEAGLEEGLEKGRAEGRAEGIIETARKMKADGLPCETIAKYTGLTTDEITAL
;
A
#
# COMPACT_ATOMS: atom_id res chain seq x y z
N MET A 1 -18.01 25.36 3.93
CA MET A 1 -19.11 24.41 4.16
C MET A 1 -18.92 23.30 3.15
N ALA A 2 -18.40 22.14 3.57
CA ALA A 2 -18.33 20.96 2.70
C ALA A 2 -19.80 20.57 2.43
N ASP A 3 -20.12 20.45 1.16
CA ASP A 3 -21.42 20.00 0.69
C ASP A 3 -21.58 18.57 1.21
N ASP A 4 -22.52 18.35 2.10
CA ASP A 4 -22.81 17.07 2.77
C ASP A 4 -23.52 16.14 1.75
N LYS A 5 -22.82 15.83 0.63
CA LYS A 5 -23.29 14.87 -0.36
C LYS A 5 -23.30 13.51 0.30
N LYS A 6 -24.46 13.12 0.78
CA LYS A 6 -24.74 11.80 1.33
C LYS A 6 -24.23 10.75 0.33
N GLU A 7 -23.23 9.95 0.72
CA GLU A 7 -22.71 8.87 -0.10
C GLU A 7 -23.87 7.94 -0.49
N ARG A 8 -23.96 7.60 -1.76
CA ARG A 8 -24.95 6.65 -2.28
C ARG A 8 -24.49 5.21 -2.07
N TYR A 9 -23.21 4.98 -2.30
CA TYR A 9 -22.61 3.66 -2.25
C TYR A 9 -21.58 3.59 -1.13
N ILE A 10 -21.41 2.40 -0.57
CA ILE A 10 -20.44 2.13 0.49
C ILE A 10 -19.02 2.42 0.04
N ASN A 11 -18.17 2.76 1.00
CA ASN A 11 -16.74 2.87 0.81
C ASN A 11 -16.10 1.47 0.94
N PRO A 12 -15.49 0.92 -0.14
CA PRO A 12 -14.83 -0.39 -0.09
C PRO A 12 -13.61 -0.44 0.84
N TYR A 13 -13.05 0.71 1.22
CA TYR A 13 -11.90 0.77 2.12
C TYR A 13 -12.27 0.66 3.60
N THR A 14 -13.55 0.55 3.92
CA THR A 14 -14.01 0.22 5.27
C THR A 14 -14.08 -1.30 5.46
N ASP A 15 -13.87 -1.78 6.68
CA ASP A 15 -13.95 -3.21 6.99
C ASP A 15 -15.32 -3.79 6.58
N PHE A 16 -16.40 -3.11 6.97
CA PHE A 16 -17.76 -3.50 6.58
C PHE A 16 -17.94 -3.49 5.05
N GLY A 17 -17.47 -2.43 4.36
CA GLY A 17 -17.65 -2.30 2.92
C GLY A 17 -16.94 -3.41 2.16
N PHE A 18 -15.71 -3.72 2.52
CA PHE A 18 -14.95 -4.79 1.90
C PHE A 18 -15.58 -6.16 2.12
N LYS A 19 -15.89 -6.49 3.37
CA LYS A 19 -16.54 -7.76 3.73
C LYS A 19 -17.93 -7.90 3.13
N LYS A 20 -18.69 -6.81 3.02
CA LYS A 20 -20.02 -6.83 2.35
C LYS A 20 -19.90 -7.20 0.88
N LEU A 21 -18.89 -6.69 0.17
CA LEU A 21 -18.68 -6.96 -1.25
C LEU A 21 -18.07 -8.34 -1.51
N PHE A 22 -17.10 -8.76 -0.70
CA PHE A 22 -16.27 -9.93 -1.01
C PHE A 22 -16.30 -11.03 0.05
N GLY A 23 -16.79 -10.77 1.25
CA GLY A 23 -16.71 -11.71 2.38
C GLY A 23 -17.99 -12.50 2.68
N THR A 24 -18.98 -12.48 1.79
CA THR A 24 -20.27 -13.17 2.02
C THR A 24 -20.57 -14.21 0.96
N GLU A 25 -21.21 -15.33 1.34
CA GLU A 25 -21.65 -16.38 0.40
C GLU A 25 -22.57 -15.81 -0.69
N MET A 26 -23.41 -14.84 -0.36
CA MET A 26 -24.31 -14.20 -1.32
C MET A 26 -23.58 -13.46 -2.43
N ASN A 27 -22.39 -12.93 -2.14
CA ASN A 27 -21.59 -12.11 -3.04
C ASN A 27 -20.31 -12.82 -3.52
N LYS A 28 -20.24 -14.13 -3.35
CA LYS A 28 -19.11 -14.96 -3.77
C LYS A 28 -18.74 -14.79 -5.25
N ASP A 29 -19.72 -14.60 -6.11
CA ASP A 29 -19.55 -14.33 -7.54
C ASP A 29 -18.82 -13.00 -7.82
N LEU A 30 -18.95 -12.00 -6.95
CA LEU A 30 -18.16 -10.76 -7.03
C LEU A 30 -16.68 -11.04 -6.79
N LEU A 31 -16.37 -11.81 -5.74
CA LEU A 31 -14.99 -12.21 -5.43
C LEU A 31 -14.38 -13.04 -6.57
N ILE A 32 -15.10 -14.05 -7.06
CA ILE A 32 -14.67 -14.89 -8.18
C ILE A 32 -14.37 -14.05 -9.43
N SER A 33 -15.28 -13.14 -9.78
CA SER A 33 -15.07 -12.25 -10.94
C SER A 33 -13.86 -11.34 -10.77
N PHE A 34 -13.63 -10.83 -9.57
CA PHE A 34 -12.44 -10.01 -9.27
C PHE A 34 -11.16 -10.83 -9.39
N LEU A 35 -11.11 -12.02 -8.78
CA LEU A 35 -9.92 -12.89 -8.84
C LEU A 35 -9.63 -13.34 -10.27
N ASN A 36 -10.65 -13.74 -11.04
CA ASN A 36 -10.48 -14.10 -12.46
C ASN A 36 -9.99 -12.92 -13.31
N ALA A 37 -10.46 -11.71 -13.02
CA ALA A 37 -9.95 -10.52 -13.71
C ALA A 37 -8.49 -10.23 -13.35
N LEU A 38 -8.11 -10.42 -12.08
CA LEU A 38 -6.75 -10.22 -11.58
C LEU A 38 -5.76 -11.24 -12.16
N PHE A 39 -6.19 -12.51 -12.28
CA PHE A 39 -5.38 -13.63 -12.76
C PHE A 39 -5.75 -14.05 -14.19
N SER A 40 -6.24 -13.13 -15.03
CA SER A 40 -6.70 -13.40 -16.40
C SER A 40 -5.67 -14.05 -17.33
N ASN A 41 -4.40 -14.07 -16.95
CA ASN A 41 -3.31 -14.73 -17.69
C ASN A 41 -3.02 -16.16 -17.18
N SER A 42 -3.74 -16.64 -16.17
CA SER A 42 -3.63 -18.05 -15.72
C SER A 42 -4.43 -18.95 -16.64
N ASP A 43 -3.95 -20.19 -16.85
CA ASP A 43 -4.64 -21.20 -17.67
C ASP A 43 -5.90 -21.77 -17.01
N GLN A 44 -6.16 -21.40 -15.74
CA GLN A 44 -7.29 -21.92 -14.97
C GLN A 44 -8.21 -20.78 -14.54
N GLU A 45 -9.49 -20.95 -14.86
CA GLU A 45 -10.57 -20.08 -14.39
C GLU A 45 -11.08 -20.56 -13.02
N ILE A 46 -11.18 -19.64 -12.07
CA ILE A 46 -11.77 -19.91 -10.76
C ILE A 46 -13.28 -20.00 -10.93
N GLU A 47 -13.83 -21.22 -10.84
CA GLU A 47 -15.26 -21.45 -10.99
C GLU A 47 -16.05 -21.26 -9.70
N ASP A 48 -15.45 -21.59 -8.56
CA ASP A 48 -16.06 -21.52 -7.24
C ASP A 48 -14.99 -21.39 -6.15
N VAL A 49 -15.36 -20.78 -5.02
CA VAL A 49 -14.52 -20.69 -3.82
C VAL A 49 -15.32 -21.06 -2.58
N GLN A 50 -14.63 -21.63 -1.60
CA GLN A 50 -15.15 -21.88 -0.26
C GLN A 50 -14.47 -20.91 0.70
N TYR A 51 -15.26 -20.14 1.46
CA TYR A 51 -14.68 -19.31 2.52
C TYR A 51 -14.13 -20.16 3.64
N LEU A 52 -12.95 -19.79 4.12
CA LEU A 52 -12.24 -20.42 5.23
C LEU A 52 -12.27 -19.50 6.45
N ASN A 53 -12.17 -20.08 7.65
CA ASN A 53 -12.14 -19.27 8.86
C ASN A 53 -10.72 -18.71 9.11
N GLY A 54 -10.53 -17.43 8.92
CA GLY A 54 -9.26 -16.72 9.17
C GLY A 54 -8.93 -16.50 10.65
N GLU A 55 -9.87 -16.77 11.59
CA GLU A 55 -9.70 -16.47 13.01
C GLU A 55 -9.00 -17.58 13.82
N THR A 56 -8.86 -18.78 13.27
CA THR A 56 -8.47 -19.99 14.03
C THR A 56 -7.00 -20.35 13.93
N LEU A 57 -6.13 -19.49 13.45
CA LEU A 57 -4.76 -19.83 13.08
C LEU A 57 -3.71 -19.63 14.18
N GLY A 58 -4.11 -19.61 15.47
CA GLY A 58 -3.19 -19.63 16.60
C GLY A 58 -3.24 -20.95 17.35
N ASP A 59 -2.11 -21.66 17.47
CA ASP A 59 -2.03 -22.94 18.19
C ASP A 59 -1.90 -22.78 19.73
N GLY A 60 -1.92 -21.57 20.30
CA GLY A 60 -1.71 -21.34 21.73
C GLY A 60 -2.28 -20.03 22.28
N TYR A 61 -2.43 -20.00 23.61
CA TYR A 61 -2.77 -18.80 24.37
C TYR A 61 -1.63 -17.78 24.24
N GLY A 62 -1.82 -16.75 23.41
CA GLY A 62 -0.81 -15.71 23.18
C GLY A 62 -0.35 -15.57 21.72
N ASP A 63 -0.70 -16.52 20.85
CA ASP A 63 -0.45 -16.38 19.42
C ASP A 63 -1.27 -15.22 18.84
N ARG A 64 -0.62 -14.37 18.03
CA ARG A 64 -1.32 -13.30 17.32
C ARG A 64 -2.30 -13.96 16.36
N ARG A 65 -3.59 -13.75 16.59
CA ARG A 65 -4.64 -14.20 15.68
C ARG A 65 -4.45 -13.43 14.36
N SER A 66 -4.29 -14.17 13.29
CA SER A 66 -4.37 -13.60 11.95
C SER A 66 -5.85 -13.39 11.65
N VAL A 67 -6.25 -12.15 11.46
CA VAL A 67 -7.59 -11.82 10.97
C VAL A 67 -7.40 -11.39 9.53
N PHE A 68 -7.89 -12.22 8.60
CA PHE A 68 -7.92 -11.88 7.19
C PHE A 68 -9.26 -11.21 6.85
N ASP A 69 -9.25 -10.24 5.95
CA ASP A 69 -10.50 -9.65 5.48
C ASP A 69 -11.31 -10.69 4.69
N VAL A 70 -10.64 -11.42 3.79
CA VAL A 70 -11.21 -12.56 3.06
C VAL A 70 -10.16 -13.67 2.96
N TYR A 71 -10.54 -14.88 3.34
CA TYR A 71 -9.74 -16.09 3.16
C TYR A 71 -10.60 -17.17 2.53
N CYS A 72 -10.19 -17.69 1.38
CA CYS A 72 -10.96 -18.70 0.66
C CYS A 72 -10.06 -19.69 -0.09
N MET A 73 -10.67 -20.80 -0.48
CA MET A 73 -10.04 -21.88 -1.23
C MET A 73 -10.86 -22.18 -2.49
N ALA A 74 -10.21 -22.28 -3.64
CA ALA A 74 -10.82 -22.70 -4.88
C ALA A 74 -10.94 -24.25 -4.97
N LYS A 75 -11.64 -24.76 -5.99
CA LYS A 75 -11.87 -26.20 -6.18
C LYS A 75 -10.60 -27.01 -6.38
N ASP A 76 -9.56 -26.42 -6.95
CA ASP A 76 -8.25 -27.04 -7.19
C ASP A 76 -7.36 -27.09 -5.94
N GLY A 77 -7.81 -26.52 -4.82
CA GLY A 77 -7.07 -26.42 -3.57
C GLY A 77 -6.31 -25.12 -3.39
N SER A 78 -6.20 -24.28 -4.42
CA SER A 78 -5.55 -22.96 -4.35
C SER A 78 -6.21 -22.08 -3.31
N ARG A 79 -5.39 -21.41 -2.48
CA ARG A 79 -5.84 -20.55 -1.38
C ARG A 79 -5.61 -19.09 -1.68
N PHE A 80 -6.60 -18.28 -1.38
CA PHE A 80 -6.55 -16.83 -1.59
C PHE A 80 -6.77 -16.08 -0.26
N ILE A 81 -5.78 -15.28 0.11
CA ILE A 81 -5.89 -14.27 1.17
C ILE A 81 -6.07 -12.94 0.45
N VAL A 82 -7.18 -12.25 0.67
CA VAL A 82 -7.44 -10.95 0.05
C VAL A 82 -7.66 -9.92 1.14
N GLU A 83 -6.85 -8.86 1.13
CA GLU A 83 -6.83 -7.84 2.17
C GLU A 83 -6.93 -6.42 1.59
N MET A 84 -7.70 -5.58 2.25
CA MET A 84 -7.77 -4.15 2.00
C MET A 84 -6.93 -3.39 3.02
N GLN A 85 -5.84 -2.79 2.57
CA GLN A 85 -4.95 -2.04 3.45
C GLN A 85 -5.22 -0.54 3.36
N LYS A 86 -5.75 0.03 4.45
CA LYS A 86 -6.22 1.43 4.52
C LYS A 86 -5.09 2.45 4.42
N ALA A 87 -3.93 2.14 4.99
CA ALA A 87 -2.71 2.96 4.91
C ALA A 87 -1.47 2.11 5.11
N GLU A 88 -0.31 2.70 4.79
CA GLU A 88 0.98 2.09 5.01
C GLU A 88 1.20 1.79 6.50
N GLN A 89 1.63 0.58 6.79
CA GLN A 89 2.01 0.15 8.12
C GLN A 89 3.46 -0.30 8.11
N ALA A 90 4.19 0.04 9.17
CA ALA A 90 5.53 -0.48 9.36
C ALA A 90 5.51 -2.02 9.25
N TYR A 91 6.48 -2.57 8.54
CA TYR A 91 6.62 -4.02 8.32
C TYR A 91 5.45 -4.67 7.56
N PHE A 92 4.78 -3.94 6.66
CA PHE A 92 3.70 -4.49 5.85
C PHE A 92 4.11 -5.74 5.08
N LYS A 93 5.30 -5.73 4.44
CA LYS A 93 5.82 -6.87 3.68
C LYS A 93 6.08 -8.09 4.57
N ASP A 94 6.67 -7.88 5.77
CA ASP A 94 6.91 -8.93 6.75
C ASP A 94 5.59 -9.56 7.23
N ARG A 95 4.59 -8.72 7.51
CA ARG A 95 3.27 -9.16 7.93
C ARG A 95 2.57 -9.97 6.84
N SER A 96 2.62 -9.52 5.61
CA SER A 96 2.03 -10.20 4.46
C SER A 96 2.66 -11.58 4.25
N LEU A 97 4.01 -11.66 4.32
CA LEU A 97 4.73 -12.93 4.27
C LEU A 97 4.35 -13.82 5.47
N TYR A 98 4.32 -13.29 6.70
CA TYR A 98 3.92 -14.04 7.89
C TYR A 98 2.51 -14.63 7.72
N TYR A 99 1.56 -13.85 7.23
CA TYR A 99 0.19 -14.32 7.02
C TYR A 99 0.09 -15.44 5.98
N SER A 100 0.85 -15.39 4.90
CA SER A 100 0.88 -16.46 3.90
C SER A 100 1.33 -17.80 4.49
N THR A 101 2.19 -17.79 5.54
CA THR A 101 2.65 -19.01 6.19
C THR A 101 1.52 -19.80 6.87
N PHE A 102 0.44 -19.15 7.30
CA PHE A 102 -0.71 -19.84 7.87
C PHE A 102 -1.41 -20.70 6.84
N ALA A 103 -1.69 -20.13 5.65
CA ALA A 103 -2.31 -20.86 4.55
C ALA A 103 -1.44 -22.04 4.07
N ILE A 104 -0.11 -21.92 4.15
CA ILE A 104 0.84 -23.01 3.86
C ILE A 104 0.74 -24.07 4.95
N ARG A 105 0.81 -23.69 6.23
CA ARG A 105 0.83 -24.61 7.37
C ARG A 105 -0.48 -25.40 7.52
N GLU A 106 -1.61 -24.81 7.21
CA GLU A 106 -2.91 -25.49 7.22
C GLU A 106 -3.00 -26.68 6.26
N GLN A 107 -2.16 -26.73 5.23
CA GLN A 107 -2.14 -27.83 4.27
C GLN A 107 -1.48 -29.10 4.87
N ALA A 108 -0.72 -28.96 5.95
CA ALA A 108 -0.09 -30.07 6.61
C ALA A 108 -1.12 -30.90 7.42
N VAL A 109 -1.45 -32.11 6.94
CA VAL A 109 -2.44 -32.99 7.57
C VAL A 109 -1.78 -33.87 8.64
N LYS A 110 -2.16 -33.69 9.91
CA LYS A 110 -1.66 -34.52 11.02
C LYS A 110 -2.07 -35.99 10.86
N GLY A 111 -1.14 -36.93 11.10
CA GLY A 111 -1.42 -38.37 11.20
C GLY A 111 -1.58 -39.12 9.86
N ARG A 112 -1.40 -38.49 8.71
CA ARG A 112 -1.28 -39.14 7.41
C ARG A 112 0.15 -39.04 6.89
N LYS A 113 0.53 -39.95 5.99
CA LYS A 113 1.76 -39.77 5.21
C LYS A 113 1.56 -38.55 4.32
N TRP A 114 2.07 -37.42 4.75
CA TRP A 114 2.10 -36.20 3.95
C TRP A 114 3.41 -36.18 3.16
N ASP A 115 3.29 -36.00 1.86
CA ASP A 115 4.41 -36.03 0.91
C ASP A 115 4.99 -34.62 0.63
N TYR A 116 4.64 -33.63 1.46
CA TYR A 116 5.03 -32.23 1.32
C TYR A 116 4.47 -31.53 0.07
N HIS A 117 3.47 -32.13 -0.60
CA HIS A 117 2.76 -31.43 -1.65
C HIS A 117 2.02 -30.22 -1.07
N LEU A 118 2.19 -29.06 -1.70
CA LEU A 118 1.47 -27.83 -1.38
C LEU A 118 0.65 -27.39 -2.58
N ASP A 119 -0.57 -26.97 -2.34
CA ASP A 119 -1.38 -26.22 -3.27
C ASP A 119 -0.95 -24.75 -3.27
N GLU A 120 -1.36 -24.00 -4.27
CA GLU A 120 -0.98 -22.61 -4.46
C GLU A 120 -1.56 -21.70 -3.37
N VAL A 121 -0.79 -20.71 -2.96
CA VAL A 121 -1.19 -19.67 -2.02
C VAL A 121 -0.99 -18.31 -2.65
N TYR A 122 -2.06 -17.58 -2.79
CA TYR A 122 -2.11 -16.22 -3.29
C TYR A 122 -2.44 -15.25 -2.17
N THR A 123 -1.60 -14.23 -2.00
CA THR A 123 -1.88 -13.10 -1.10
C THR A 123 -2.10 -11.86 -1.93
N VAL A 124 -3.32 -11.35 -1.94
CA VAL A 124 -3.74 -10.18 -2.71
C VAL A 124 -3.95 -9.01 -1.76
N GLY A 125 -3.15 -7.97 -1.90
CA GLY A 125 -3.27 -6.72 -1.13
C GLY A 125 -3.78 -5.58 -2.01
N LEU A 126 -4.95 -5.02 -1.67
CA LEU A 126 -5.44 -3.77 -2.23
C LEU A 126 -4.95 -2.62 -1.34
N LEU A 127 -3.97 -1.85 -1.83
CA LEU A 127 -3.26 -0.85 -1.03
C LEU A 127 -3.81 0.55 -1.31
N ASN A 128 -4.37 1.20 -0.28
CA ASN A 128 -4.75 2.61 -0.36
C ASN A 128 -3.55 3.54 -0.08
N PHE A 129 -2.35 3.10 -0.38
CA PHE A 129 -1.09 3.82 -0.30
C PHE A 129 -0.17 3.39 -1.43
N MET A 130 0.93 4.09 -1.62
CA MET A 130 1.99 3.74 -2.57
C MET A 130 3.21 3.22 -1.80
N PHE A 131 3.90 2.25 -2.38
CA PHE A 131 5.22 1.88 -1.88
C PHE A 131 6.18 3.09 -1.97
N PRO A 132 7.20 3.18 -1.07
CA PRO A 132 8.17 4.26 -1.11
C PRO A 132 8.77 4.46 -2.51
N GLY A 133 8.99 5.72 -2.88
CA GLY A 133 9.11 6.20 -4.26
C GLY A 133 10.15 5.58 -5.18
N ASP A 134 11.13 4.83 -4.68
CA ASP A 134 12.24 4.29 -5.49
C ASP A 134 12.13 2.76 -5.72
N GLU A 135 11.15 2.09 -5.12
CA GLU A 135 11.05 0.63 -5.20
C GLU A 135 10.43 0.15 -6.52
N TYR A 136 9.47 0.91 -7.07
CA TYR A 136 8.74 0.53 -8.29
C TYR A 136 8.54 1.71 -9.23
N PRO A 137 8.40 1.45 -10.55
CA PRO A 137 8.08 2.50 -11.53
C PRO A 137 6.81 3.28 -11.14
N VAL A 138 6.83 4.59 -11.39
CA VAL A 138 5.74 5.51 -10.99
C VAL A 138 4.37 5.08 -11.56
N ASP A 139 4.35 4.52 -12.77
CA ASP A 139 3.14 4.11 -13.46
C ASP A 139 2.71 2.66 -13.16
N SER A 140 3.53 1.91 -12.42
CA SER A 140 3.22 0.52 -12.08
C SER A 140 2.34 0.47 -10.84
N TYR A 141 1.09 0.06 -11.00
CA TYR A 141 0.14 -0.10 -9.90
C TYR A 141 -0.18 -1.56 -9.56
N ARG A 142 0.31 -2.54 -10.35
CA ARG A 142 0.17 -3.98 -10.10
C ARG A 142 1.54 -4.62 -9.98
N HIS A 143 1.80 -5.25 -8.85
CA HIS A 143 3.05 -5.93 -8.54
C HIS A 143 2.78 -7.39 -8.27
N GLU A 144 3.38 -8.27 -9.06
CA GLU A 144 3.33 -9.73 -8.86
C GLU A 144 4.69 -10.23 -8.41
N ILE A 145 4.74 -10.80 -7.21
CA ILE A 145 5.97 -11.21 -6.55
C ILE A 145 5.94 -12.74 -6.36
N LYS A 146 6.99 -13.41 -6.82
CA LYS A 146 7.24 -14.85 -6.66
C LYS A 146 8.67 -15.09 -6.19
N LEU A 147 8.95 -16.29 -5.69
CA LEU A 147 10.31 -16.70 -5.38
C LEU A 147 11.08 -16.94 -6.68
N LYS A 148 12.15 -16.19 -6.88
CA LYS A 148 13.00 -16.25 -8.09
C LYS A 148 14.45 -16.51 -7.72
N ASP A 149 15.16 -17.16 -8.61
CA ASP A 149 16.62 -17.16 -8.61
C ASP A 149 17.13 -15.75 -8.91
N VAL A 150 18.07 -15.26 -8.12
CA VAL A 150 18.57 -13.88 -8.19
C VAL A 150 19.51 -13.68 -9.39
N GLU A 151 20.19 -14.75 -9.85
CA GLU A 151 21.19 -14.65 -10.92
C GLU A 151 20.55 -14.60 -12.30
N ASP A 152 19.55 -15.46 -12.57
CA ASP A 152 18.94 -15.59 -13.91
C ASP A 152 17.48 -15.15 -14.00
N ASN A 153 16.87 -14.68 -12.88
CA ASN A 153 15.46 -14.32 -12.78
C ASN A 153 14.47 -15.48 -13.04
N HIS A 154 14.93 -16.73 -13.03
CA HIS A 154 14.05 -17.87 -13.14
C HIS A 154 13.11 -17.97 -11.93
N VAL A 155 11.83 -18.28 -12.16
CA VAL A 155 10.88 -18.56 -11.07
C VAL A 155 11.22 -19.91 -10.47
N PHE A 156 11.81 -19.90 -9.27
CA PHE A 156 12.19 -21.10 -8.55
C PHE A 156 10.97 -21.82 -7.96
N TYR A 157 9.98 -21.06 -7.47
CA TYR A 157 8.78 -21.60 -6.87
C TYR A 157 7.58 -20.72 -7.20
N ASP A 158 6.62 -21.27 -7.88
CA ASP A 158 5.45 -20.57 -8.44
C ASP A 158 4.19 -20.66 -7.57
N LYS A 159 4.15 -21.57 -6.59
CA LYS A 159 2.97 -21.81 -5.73
C LYS A 159 2.82 -20.82 -4.56
N LEU A 160 3.72 -19.86 -4.40
CA LEU A 160 3.58 -18.75 -3.47
C LEU A 160 3.65 -17.43 -4.22
N THR A 161 2.52 -16.77 -4.35
CA THR A 161 2.40 -15.53 -5.12
C THR A 161 1.80 -14.42 -4.26
N PHE A 162 2.46 -13.25 -4.27
CA PHE A 162 1.89 -12.02 -3.72
C PHE A 162 1.52 -11.10 -4.87
N VAL A 163 0.33 -10.52 -4.80
CA VAL A 163 -0.11 -9.49 -5.75
C VAL A 163 -0.52 -8.25 -4.96
N TYR A 164 0.19 -7.15 -5.21
CA TYR A 164 -0.13 -5.87 -4.58
C TYR A 164 -0.66 -4.89 -5.64
N LEU A 165 -1.76 -4.23 -5.29
CA LEU A 165 -2.44 -3.26 -6.14
C LEU A 165 -2.39 -1.90 -5.45
N GLU A 166 -1.53 -1.00 -5.95
CA GLU A 166 -1.41 0.37 -5.46
C GLU A 166 -2.55 1.23 -6.02
N MET A 167 -3.66 1.25 -5.32
CA MET A 167 -4.89 1.92 -5.77
C MET A 167 -4.71 3.42 -6.10
N PRO A 168 -3.86 4.21 -5.37
CA PRO A 168 -3.64 5.61 -5.72
C PRO A 168 -2.98 5.83 -7.09
N LYS A 169 -2.22 4.86 -7.61
CA LYS A 169 -1.58 4.94 -8.93
C LYS A 169 -2.52 4.62 -10.10
N PHE A 170 -3.66 3.98 -9.85
CA PHE A 170 -4.63 3.69 -10.91
C PHE A 170 -5.44 4.93 -11.26
N ASN A 171 -5.14 5.56 -12.40
CA ASN A 171 -5.71 6.85 -12.81
C ASN A 171 -6.60 6.79 -14.08
N LYS A 172 -6.96 5.58 -14.56
CA LYS A 172 -7.81 5.44 -15.74
C LYS A 172 -9.19 6.06 -15.51
N THR A 173 -9.64 6.81 -16.51
CA THR A 173 -11.00 7.35 -16.60
C THR A 173 -11.97 6.27 -17.07
N GLU A 174 -13.28 6.54 -17.01
CA GLU A 174 -14.32 5.60 -17.47
C GLU A 174 -14.12 5.15 -18.93
N ASP A 175 -13.71 6.07 -19.80
CA ASP A 175 -13.52 5.81 -21.24
C ASP A 175 -12.27 4.97 -21.55
N GLU A 176 -11.37 4.83 -20.60
CA GLU A 176 -10.13 4.05 -20.73
C GLU A 176 -10.24 2.62 -20.16
N LEU A 177 -11.41 2.21 -19.69
CA LEU A 177 -11.64 0.89 -19.10
C LEU A 177 -11.81 -0.16 -20.20
N VAL A 178 -10.74 -0.86 -20.55
CA VAL A 178 -10.74 -1.86 -21.61
C VAL A 178 -10.98 -3.27 -21.04
N THR A 179 -10.27 -3.64 -19.99
CA THR A 179 -10.30 -5.00 -19.43
C THR A 179 -11.26 -5.10 -18.23
N MET A 180 -11.67 -6.31 -17.89
CA MET A 180 -12.44 -6.57 -16.67
C MET A 180 -11.66 -6.15 -15.42
N PHE A 181 -10.33 -6.30 -15.45
CA PHE A 181 -9.45 -5.84 -14.39
C PHE A 181 -9.47 -4.30 -14.25
N ASP A 182 -9.41 -3.55 -15.36
CA ASP A 182 -9.55 -2.08 -15.31
C ASP A 182 -10.88 -1.67 -14.65
N LYS A 183 -11.97 -2.33 -15.01
CA LYS A 183 -13.30 -2.07 -14.46
C LYS A 183 -13.35 -2.33 -12.95
N TRP A 184 -12.75 -3.42 -12.48
CA TRP A 184 -12.64 -3.73 -11.05
C TRP A 184 -11.80 -2.70 -10.30
N MET A 185 -10.64 -2.33 -10.82
CA MET A 185 -9.78 -1.30 -10.23
C MET A 185 -10.51 0.05 -10.13
N PHE A 186 -11.20 0.43 -11.20
CA PHE A 186 -11.97 1.68 -11.24
C PHE A 186 -13.09 1.70 -10.19
N VAL A 187 -13.90 0.64 -10.13
CA VAL A 187 -15.01 0.60 -9.17
C VAL A 187 -14.52 0.58 -7.73
N LEU A 188 -13.51 -0.22 -7.41
CA LEU A 188 -12.97 -0.29 -6.06
C LEU A 188 -12.37 1.05 -5.61
N ARG A 189 -11.75 1.81 -6.53
CA ARG A 189 -11.20 3.11 -6.21
C ARG A 189 -12.26 4.20 -6.04
N ASN A 190 -13.32 4.16 -6.83
CA ASN A 190 -14.22 5.31 -6.97
C ASN A 190 -15.62 5.11 -6.38
N LEU A 191 -16.00 3.88 -5.97
CA LEU A 191 -17.37 3.49 -5.64
C LEU A 191 -18.07 4.48 -4.70
N SER A 192 -17.44 4.89 -3.60
CA SER A 192 -18.03 5.81 -2.61
C SER A 192 -18.28 7.24 -3.15
N ARG A 193 -17.62 7.60 -4.26
CA ARG A 193 -17.75 8.91 -4.90
C ARG A 193 -18.75 8.91 -6.05
N LEU A 194 -19.16 7.73 -6.51
CA LEU A 194 -20.11 7.59 -7.62
C LEU A 194 -21.52 7.90 -7.14
N LEU A 195 -22.26 8.67 -7.96
CA LEU A 195 -23.67 8.93 -7.73
C LEU A 195 -24.56 7.97 -8.51
N ASP A 196 -24.07 7.47 -9.64
CA ASP A 196 -24.74 6.52 -10.52
C ASP A 196 -23.76 5.50 -11.06
N ARG A 197 -24.29 4.37 -11.58
CA ARG A 197 -23.49 3.35 -12.23
C ARG A 197 -22.96 3.83 -13.59
N PRO A 198 -21.62 3.89 -13.79
CA PRO A 198 -21.02 4.29 -15.06
C PRO A 198 -21.46 3.43 -16.25
N LYS A 199 -21.46 4.00 -17.44
CA LYS A 199 -21.83 3.28 -18.68
C LYS A 199 -20.87 2.14 -19.00
N ALA A 200 -19.59 2.30 -18.69
CA ALA A 200 -18.57 1.25 -18.88
C ALA A 200 -18.77 0.02 -17.96
N LEU A 201 -19.55 0.16 -16.88
CA LEU A 201 -19.78 -0.89 -15.88
C LEU A 201 -21.16 -1.54 -16.01
N GLN A 202 -21.60 -1.85 -17.25
CA GLN A 202 -22.92 -2.46 -17.50
C GLN A 202 -22.93 -3.98 -17.40
N ASP A 203 -21.80 -4.63 -17.20
CA ASP A 203 -21.72 -6.07 -17.00
C ASP A 203 -22.57 -6.51 -15.79
N ARG A 204 -23.13 -7.71 -15.87
CA ARG A 204 -24.04 -8.25 -14.84
C ARG A 204 -23.44 -8.22 -13.44
N VAL A 205 -22.14 -8.52 -13.33
CA VAL A 205 -21.41 -8.54 -12.05
C VAL A 205 -21.40 -7.17 -11.39
N PHE A 206 -21.15 -6.09 -12.15
CA PHE A 206 -21.20 -4.73 -11.61
C PHE A 206 -22.63 -4.29 -11.30
N GLY A 207 -23.63 -4.75 -12.06
CA GLY A 207 -25.03 -4.54 -11.69
C GLY A 207 -25.34 -5.04 -10.29
N LYS A 208 -24.91 -6.27 -9.98
CA LYS A 208 -25.04 -6.83 -8.62
C LYS A 208 -24.22 -6.07 -7.59
N LEU A 209 -22.96 -5.71 -7.92
CA LEU A 209 -22.09 -4.94 -7.02
C LEU A 209 -22.75 -3.63 -6.60
N PHE A 210 -23.25 -2.83 -7.55
CA PHE A 210 -23.90 -1.55 -7.27
C PHE A 210 -25.17 -1.73 -6.44
N GLN A 211 -25.95 -2.78 -6.66
CA GLN A 211 -27.11 -3.12 -5.85
C GLN A 211 -26.71 -3.45 -4.40
N GLN A 212 -25.67 -4.25 -4.21
CA GLN A 212 -25.18 -4.63 -2.87
C GLN A 212 -24.50 -3.45 -2.15
N ALA A 213 -23.93 -2.53 -2.90
CA ALA A 213 -23.24 -1.35 -2.37
C ALA A 213 -24.18 -0.20 -1.99
N GLU A 214 -25.46 -0.22 -2.42
CA GLU A 214 -26.39 0.91 -2.23
C GLU A 214 -26.86 1.02 -0.79
N ILE A 215 -26.41 2.03 -0.08
CA ILE A 215 -26.63 2.24 1.38
C ILE A 215 -28.13 2.37 1.70
N ALA A 216 -28.92 2.92 0.78
CA ALA A 216 -30.35 3.09 0.98
C ALA A 216 -31.12 1.76 1.16
N GLN A 217 -30.54 0.64 0.66
CA GLN A 217 -31.13 -0.70 0.76
C GLN A 217 -30.76 -1.45 2.05
N TYR A 218 -29.90 -0.86 2.88
CA TYR A 218 -29.44 -1.51 4.11
C TYR A 218 -30.49 -1.49 5.20
N SER A 219 -30.57 -2.59 5.96
CA SER A 219 -31.27 -2.65 7.23
C SER A 219 -30.68 -1.63 8.23
N GLU A 220 -31.41 -1.31 9.29
CA GLU A 220 -30.89 -0.44 10.36
C GLU A 220 -29.60 -0.99 10.98
N GLU A 221 -29.50 -2.31 11.13
CA GLU A 221 -28.31 -2.96 11.70
C GLU A 221 -27.11 -2.83 10.75
N GLU A 222 -27.27 -3.14 9.47
CA GLU A 222 -26.20 -2.97 8.47
C GLU A 222 -25.74 -1.53 8.35
N ARG A 223 -26.68 -0.59 8.44
CA ARG A 223 -26.35 0.85 8.42
C ARG A 223 -25.52 1.26 9.62
N ARG A 224 -25.88 0.80 10.84
CA ARG A 224 -25.07 1.06 12.05
C ARG A 224 -23.67 0.46 11.96
N GLN A 225 -23.55 -0.75 11.45
CA GLN A 225 -22.26 -1.41 11.26
C GLN A 225 -21.40 -0.65 10.25
N TYR A 226 -22.00 -0.20 9.14
CA TYR A 226 -21.31 0.62 8.15
C TYR A 226 -20.85 1.97 8.74
N GLU A 227 -21.72 2.69 9.42
CA GLU A 227 -21.39 3.97 10.06
C GLU A 227 -20.27 3.83 11.09
N ALA A 228 -20.27 2.76 11.88
CA ALA A 228 -19.20 2.47 12.83
C ALA A 228 -17.86 2.20 12.11
N SER A 229 -17.87 1.39 11.05
CA SER A 229 -16.70 1.08 10.25
C SER A 229 -16.17 2.30 9.47
N GLN A 230 -17.07 3.16 9.00
CA GLN A 230 -16.74 4.42 8.33
C GLN A 230 -16.08 5.41 9.30
N LYS A 231 -16.62 5.51 10.52
CA LYS A 231 -16.00 6.34 11.56
C LYS A 231 -14.59 5.86 11.89
N GLU A 232 -14.40 4.55 12.07
CA GLU A 232 -13.07 3.98 12.32
C GLU A 232 -12.10 4.28 11.17
N TYR A 233 -12.55 4.19 9.92
CA TYR A 233 -11.76 4.56 8.75
C TYR A 233 -11.35 6.04 8.79
N TRP A 234 -12.25 6.96 9.10
CA TRP A 234 -11.95 8.39 9.17
C TRP A 234 -11.02 8.74 10.34
N ASP A 235 -11.26 8.15 11.52
CA ASP A 235 -10.40 8.37 12.70
C ASP A 235 -8.97 7.90 12.41
N TYR A 236 -8.83 6.76 11.73
CA TYR A 236 -7.53 6.24 11.31
C TYR A 236 -6.84 7.15 10.29
N THR A 237 -7.51 7.52 9.21
CA THR A 237 -6.93 8.39 8.16
C THR A 237 -6.57 9.77 8.71
N SER A 238 -7.42 10.38 9.52
CA SER A 238 -7.15 11.67 10.18
C SER A 238 -5.92 11.61 11.10
N THR A 239 -5.73 10.49 11.81
CA THR A 239 -4.56 10.29 12.67
C THR A 239 -3.28 10.19 11.83
N MET A 240 -3.32 9.44 10.73
CA MET A 240 -2.18 9.30 9.81
C MET A 240 -1.83 10.63 9.14
N ASP A 241 -2.82 11.37 8.64
CA ASP A 241 -2.62 12.70 8.03
C ASP A 241 -1.98 13.66 9.04
N THR A 242 -2.45 13.65 10.29
CA THR A 242 -1.87 14.46 11.36
C THR A 242 -0.42 14.10 11.64
N ALA A 243 -0.09 12.80 11.65
CA ALA A 243 1.28 12.33 11.87
C ALA A 243 2.19 12.74 10.70
N TYR A 244 1.71 12.61 9.47
CA TYR A 244 2.44 13.03 8.26
C TYR A 244 2.74 14.54 8.28
N MET A 245 1.73 15.39 8.50
CA MET A 245 1.90 16.84 8.57
C MET A 245 2.88 17.26 9.68
N LYS A 246 2.83 16.57 10.84
CA LYS A 246 3.80 16.83 11.93
C LYS A 246 5.22 16.42 11.54
N GLY A 247 5.38 15.31 10.85
CA GLY A 247 6.67 14.82 10.34
C GLY A 247 7.26 15.79 9.31
N GLU A 248 6.48 16.21 8.33
CA GLU A 248 6.85 17.16 7.29
C GLU A 248 7.32 18.50 7.91
N ARG A 249 6.54 19.05 8.85
CA ARG A 249 6.92 20.29 9.53
C ARG A 249 8.23 20.16 10.27
N LYS A 250 8.41 19.07 11.05
CA LYS A 250 9.67 18.86 11.78
C LYS A 250 10.86 18.69 10.84
N GLY A 251 10.68 17.94 9.74
CA GLY A 251 11.71 17.77 8.73
C GLY A 251 12.10 19.10 8.07
N HIS A 252 11.10 19.93 7.75
CA HIS A 252 11.35 21.26 7.18
C HIS A 252 12.09 22.20 8.16
N GLU A 253 11.65 22.22 9.43
CA GLU A 253 12.30 23.02 10.49
C GLU A 253 13.77 22.60 10.69
N ALA A 254 14.03 21.28 10.79
CA ALA A 254 15.39 20.74 10.94
C ALA A 254 16.26 21.02 9.71
N GLY A 255 15.74 20.85 8.50
CA GLY A 255 16.46 21.17 7.27
C GLY A 255 16.80 22.65 7.12
N LEU A 256 15.89 23.53 7.54
CA LEU A 256 16.14 24.97 7.54
C LEU A 256 17.25 25.34 8.55
N GLU A 257 17.22 24.78 9.75
CA GLU A 257 18.23 25.01 10.77
C GLU A 257 19.63 24.56 10.32
N GLU A 258 19.71 23.32 9.79
CA GLU A 258 20.95 22.77 9.24
C GLU A 258 21.49 23.62 8.07
N GLY A 259 20.60 24.02 7.16
CA GLY A 259 20.97 24.88 6.02
C GLY A 259 21.50 26.25 6.45
N LEU A 260 20.86 26.86 7.46
CA LEU A 260 21.32 28.14 8.03
C LEU A 260 22.69 28.02 8.72
N GLU A 261 22.91 26.93 9.46
CA GLU A 261 24.19 26.67 10.12
C GLU A 261 25.31 26.46 9.10
N LYS A 262 25.09 25.61 8.09
CA LYS A 262 26.04 25.41 6.99
C LYS A 262 26.35 26.70 6.24
N GLY A 263 25.32 27.44 5.81
CA GLY A 263 25.51 28.70 5.09
C GLY A 263 26.26 29.76 5.90
N ARG A 264 26.03 29.82 7.23
CA ARG A 264 26.80 30.71 8.11
C ARG A 264 28.26 30.28 8.24
N ALA A 265 28.53 28.96 8.32
CA ALA A 265 29.90 28.44 8.40
C ALA A 265 30.67 28.70 7.10
N GLU A 266 30.06 28.42 5.96
CA GLU A 266 30.63 28.65 4.62
C GLU A 266 30.88 30.15 4.39
N GLY A 267 29.89 31.02 4.65
CA GLY A 267 30.03 32.46 4.49
C GLY A 267 31.12 33.08 5.41
N ARG A 268 31.31 32.54 6.62
CA ARG A 268 32.43 32.95 7.49
C ARG A 268 33.76 32.52 6.90
N ALA A 269 33.89 31.30 6.41
CA ALA A 269 35.11 30.80 5.82
C ALA A 269 35.50 31.60 4.56
N GLU A 270 34.52 31.86 3.67
CA GLU A 270 34.73 32.71 2.48
C GLU A 270 35.13 34.12 2.84
N GLY A 271 34.47 34.76 3.83
CA GLY A 271 34.82 36.10 4.31
C GLY A 271 36.21 36.18 4.88
N ILE A 272 36.67 35.14 5.59
CA ILE A 272 38.05 35.06 6.10
C ILE A 272 39.05 34.96 4.93
N ILE A 273 38.78 34.11 3.94
CA ILE A 273 39.62 33.95 2.75
C ILE A 273 39.69 35.26 1.95
N GLU A 274 38.55 35.91 1.73
CA GLU A 274 38.52 37.20 1.01
C GLU A 274 39.29 38.28 1.75
N THR A 275 39.18 38.35 3.08
CA THR A 275 39.92 39.25 3.92
C THR A 275 41.42 38.97 3.83
N ALA A 276 41.86 37.72 3.90
CA ALA A 276 43.24 37.31 3.76
C ALA A 276 43.81 37.71 2.38
N ARG A 277 43.06 37.53 1.29
CA ARG A 277 43.46 37.98 -0.06
C ARG A 277 43.69 39.49 -0.12
N LYS A 278 42.78 40.28 0.43
CA LYS A 278 42.95 41.76 0.48
C LYS A 278 44.17 42.15 1.25
N MET A 279 44.37 41.57 2.44
CA MET A 279 45.57 41.84 3.26
C MET A 279 46.88 41.45 2.56
N LYS A 280 46.90 40.35 1.81
CA LYS A 280 48.04 39.90 1.00
C LYS A 280 48.30 40.87 -0.15
N ALA A 281 47.25 41.36 -0.84
CA ALA A 281 47.37 42.35 -1.90
C ALA A 281 47.89 43.70 -1.40
N ASP A 282 47.58 44.08 -0.16
CA ASP A 282 48.06 45.27 0.51
C ASP A 282 49.52 45.12 1.02
N GLY A 283 50.19 44.00 0.81
CA GLY A 283 51.56 43.73 1.13
C GLY A 283 51.86 43.41 2.61
N LEU A 284 50.86 42.96 3.37
CA LEU A 284 51.09 42.56 4.76
C LEU A 284 51.84 41.18 4.80
N PRO A 285 52.76 41.03 5.80
CA PRO A 285 53.46 39.76 6.00
C PRO A 285 52.51 38.60 6.31
N CYS A 286 52.79 37.39 5.77
CA CYS A 286 51.94 36.18 5.96
C CYS A 286 51.68 35.86 7.45
N GLU A 287 52.66 36.05 8.31
CA GLU A 287 52.54 35.88 9.78
C GLU A 287 51.49 36.82 10.40
N THR A 288 51.42 38.05 9.89
CA THR A 288 50.43 39.04 10.33
C THR A 288 49.02 38.64 9.85
N ILE A 289 48.88 38.21 8.59
CA ILE A 289 47.61 37.74 8.05
C ILE A 289 47.10 36.51 8.81
N ALA A 290 47.97 35.53 9.07
CA ALA A 290 47.65 34.33 9.85
C ALA A 290 47.11 34.67 11.26
N LYS A 291 47.75 35.67 11.93
CA LYS A 291 47.30 36.11 13.27
C LYS A 291 45.89 36.67 13.30
N TYR A 292 45.45 37.35 12.25
CA TYR A 292 44.11 37.99 12.22
C TYR A 292 43.04 37.14 11.57
N THR A 293 43.41 36.22 10.69
CA THR A 293 42.45 35.38 9.94
C THR A 293 42.33 33.97 10.50
N GLY A 294 43.36 33.50 11.24
CA GLY A 294 43.42 32.10 11.73
C GLY A 294 43.84 31.12 10.65
N LEU A 295 44.12 31.56 9.42
CA LEU A 295 44.63 30.70 8.34
C LEU A 295 46.09 30.37 8.55
N THR A 296 46.52 29.20 8.09
CA THR A 296 47.92 28.82 8.09
C THR A 296 48.74 29.62 7.06
N THR A 297 50.04 29.77 7.25
CA THR A 297 50.93 30.43 6.28
C THR A 297 50.91 29.77 4.91
N ASP A 298 50.72 28.46 4.85
CA ASP A 298 50.61 27.71 3.59
C ASP A 298 49.30 28.03 2.85
N GLU A 299 48.18 28.08 3.56
CA GLU A 299 46.91 28.52 2.99
C GLU A 299 46.96 29.94 2.45
N ILE A 300 47.57 30.85 3.20
CA ILE A 300 47.74 32.25 2.79
C ILE A 300 48.65 32.35 1.57
N THR A 301 49.69 31.50 1.48
CA THR A 301 50.59 31.50 0.34
C THR A 301 49.89 31.01 -0.93
N ALA A 302 48.96 30.09 -0.79
CA ALA A 302 48.16 29.53 -1.88
C ALA A 302 47.04 30.47 -2.38
N LEU A 303 46.64 31.49 -1.62
CA LEU A 303 45.67 32.52 -2.02
C LEU A 303 46.23 33.49 -3.07
#